data_480e909d37d1f43dd58fac1c6a379e90
#
_entry.id   480e909d37d1f43dd58fac1c6a379e90
#
_cell.length_a   1.000
_cell.length_b   1.000
_cell.length_c   1.000
_cell.angle_alpha   90.00
_cell.angle_beta   90.00
_cell.angle_gamma   90.00
#
_symmetry.space_group_name_H-M   'P 1'
#
loop_
_entity.id
_entity.type
_entity.pdbx_description
1 polymer ?
#
loop_
_entity_poly.entity_id
_entity_poly.type
_entity_poly.pdbx_seq_one_letter_code
_entity_poly.pdbx_strand_id
1 'polypeptide(L)'
;MAILKLRNVAYQAGQKQILQNVSFEVEEGAFLTLIGPSGAGKSTILKLIANLINPTSGKIFFREKDIMKIDPLIYRRSVSYCFQQPSLFGEKVADNLSFPYEVRKQAVDRKRLLQLLHEVSLEADYLDKDVTSLS
;
A
#
# COMPACT_ATOMS: atom_id res chain seq x y z
N MET A 1 13.76 -4.45 15.26
CA MET A 1 13.47 -2.99 15.38
C MET A 1 12.17 -2.69 14.64
N ALA A 2 11.20 -2.06 15.29
CA ALA A 2 9.90 -1.83 14.69
C ALA A 2 10.01 -0.88 13.49
N ILE A 3 9.56 -1.34 12.32
CA ILE A 3 9.48 -0.52 11.10
C ILE A 3 8.24 0.38 11.10
N LEU A 4 7.16 -0.09 11.74
CA LEU A 4 5.88 0.62 11.84
C LEU A 4 5.38 0.56 13.28
N LYS A 5 4.86 1.67 13.78
CA LYS A 5 4.31 1.77 15.13
C LYS A 5 3.07 2.65 15.14
N LEU A 6 1.96 2.14 15.66
CA LEU A 6 0.75 2.89 15.93
C LEU A 6 0.66 3.14 17.43
N ARG A 7 0.33 4.38 17.82
CA ARG A 7 0.13 4.79 19.23
C ARG A 7 -1.20 5.48 19.40
N ASN A 8 -2.09 4.84 20.12
CA ASN A 8 -3.42 5.34 20.50
C ASN A 8 -4.20 5.92 19.30
N VAL A 9 -4.08 5.25 18.13
CA VAL A 9 -4.69 5.72 16.90
C VAL A 9 -6.20 5.55 16.97
N ALA A 10 -6.92 6.63 16.69
CA ALA A 10 -8.36 6.63 16.53
C ALA A 10 -8.74 7.23 15.17
N TYR A 11 -9.88 6.80 14.64
CA TYR A 11 -10.43 7.34 13.41
C TYR A 11 -11.94 7.43 13.50
N GLN A 12 -12.46 8.61 13.17
CA GLN A 12 -13.88 8.91 13.12
C GLN A 12 -14.24 9.41 11.72
N ALA A 13 -15.30 8.83 11.13
CA ALA A 13 -15.86 9.29 9.87
C ALA A 13 -17.23 9.93 10.13
N GLY A 14 -17.30 11.25 10.00
CA GLY A 14 -18.46 12.02 10.42
C GLY A 14 -18.74 11.82 11.92
N GLN A 15 -19.91 11.30 12.26
CA GLN A 15 -20.27 11.01 13.66
C GLN A 15 -19.94 9.56 14.08
N LYS A 16 -19.47 8.72 13.16
CA LYS A 16 -19.22 7.31 13.44
C LYS A 16 -17.76 7.07 13.84
N GLN A 17 -17.56 6.59 15.06
CA GLN A 17 -16.27 6.07 15.52
C GLN A 17 -15.98 4.73 14.84
N ILE A 18 -14.89 4.65 14.08
CA ILE A 18 -14.48 3.44 13.34
C ILE A 18 -13.34 2.74 14.06
N LEU A 19 -12.36 3.49 14.54
CA LEU A 19 -11.23 2.96 15.30
C LEU A 19 -11.08 3.74 16.60
N GLN A 20 -10.77 3.03 17.67
CA GLN A 20 -10.58 3.62 18.99
C GLN A 20 -9.34 3.02 19.64
N ASN A 21 -8.37 3.87 19.96
CA ASN A 21 -7.19 3.55 20.77
C ASN A 21 -6.37 2.34 20.23
N VAL A 22 -6.14 2.29 18.92
CA VAL A 22 -5.38 1.20 18.29
C VAL A 22 -3.89 1.44 18.48
N SER A 23 -3.21 0.46 19.08
CA SER A 23 -1.76 0.50 19.30
C SER A 23 -1.15 -0.86 18.99
N PHE A 24 -0.14 -0.90 18.13
CA PHE A 24 0.68 -2.08 17.86
C PHE A 24 1.96 -1.67 17.14
N GLU A 25 2.91 -2.60 17.07
CA GLU A 25 4.18 -2.45 16.36
C GLU A 25 4.35 -3.59 15.36
N VAL A 26 5.04 -3.29 14.25
CA VAL A 26 5.42 -4.27 13.23
C VAL A 26 6.92 -4.21 13.06
N GLU A 27 7.59 -5.34 13.27
CA GLU A 27 9.03 -5.48 13.05
C GLU A 27 9.37 -5.51 11.56
N GLU A 28 10.59 -5.12 11.22
CA GLU A 28 11.08 -5.24 9.85
C GLU A 28 11.10 -6.70 9.41
N GLY A 29 10.56 -6.97 8.20
CA GLY A 29 10.42 -8.33 7.67
C GLY A 29 9.27 -9.15 8.26
N ALA A 30 8.49 -8.61 9.21
CA ALA A 30 7.37 -9.33 9.78
C ALA A 30 6.17 -9.37 8.82
N PHE A 31 5.42 -10.47 8.86
CA PHE A 31 4.12 -10.62 8.23
C PHE A 31 3.02 -10.50 9.29
N LEU A 32 2.21 -9.44 9.21
CA LEU A 32 1.13 -9.18 10.15
C LEU A 32 -0.23 -9.34 9.47
N THR A 33 -1.12 -10.13 10.08
CA THR A 33 -2.49 -10.29 9.61
C THR A 33 -3.48 -9.59 10.54
N LEU A 34 -4.36 -8.76 9.97
CA LEU A 34 -5.49 -8.16 10.68
C LEU A 34 -6.75 -9.00 10.44
N ILE A 35 -7.27 -9.60 11.51
CA ILE A 35 -8.50 -10.42 11.46
C ILE A 35 -9.63 -9.74 12.24
N GLY A 36 -10.86 -10.01 11.82
CA GLY A 36 -12.07 -9.46 12.44
C GLY A 36 -13.24 -9.43 11.46
N PRO A 37 -14.46 -9.18 11.95
CA PRO A 37 -15.67 -9.15 11.13
C PRO A 37 -15.63 -8.03 10.06
N SER A 38 -16.56 -8.10 9.12
CA SER A 38 -16.75 -7.00 8.16
C SER A 38 -17.12 -5.72 8.91
N GLY A 39 -16.55 -4.58 8.48
CA GLY A 39 -16.78 -3.30 9.15
C GLY A 39 -15.95 -3.04 10.41
N ALA A 40 -15.10 -3.98 10.86
CA ALA A 40 -14.25 -3.80 12.04
C ALA A 40 -13.11 -2.76 11.89
N GLY A 41 -13.02 -2.06 10.76
CA GLY A 41 -12.01 -1.03 10.55
C GLY A 41 -10.66 -1.52 10.02
N LYS A 42 -10.53 -2.79 9.61
CA LYS A 42 -9.26 -3.35 9.08
C LYS A 42 -8.71 -2.55 7.91
N SER A 43 -9.54 -2.29 6.90
CA SER A 43 -9.16 -1.47 5.74
C SER A 43 -8.87 -0.02 6.12
N THR A 44 -9.53 0.50 7.16
CA THR A 44 -9.25 1.83 7.69
C THR A 44 -7.85 1.91 8.30
N ILE A 45 -7.45 0.90 9.08
CA ILE A 45 -6.08 0.81 9.62
C ILE A 45 -5.06 0.82 8.48
N LEU A 46 -5.26 0.00 7.44
CA LEU A 46 -4.33 -0.05 6.29
C LEU A 46 -4.28 1.28 5.53
N LYS A 47 -5.42 1.97 5.36
CA LYS A 47 -5.46 3.30 4.72
C LYS A 47 -4.74 4.36 5.56
N LEU A 48 -4.87 4.31 6.87
CA LEU A 48 -4.14 5.19 7.80
C LEU A 48 -2.64 4.96 7.71
N ILE A 49 -2.21 3.69 7.73
CA ILE A 49 -0.80 3.31 7.57
C ILE A 49 -0.25 3.77 6.21
N ALA A 50 -1.03 3.64 5.14
CA ALA A 50 -0.63 4.10 3.81
C ALA A 50 -0.69 5.62 3.61
N ASN A 51 -1.06 6.37 4.65
CA ASN A 51 -1.25 7.83 4.59
C ASN A 51 -2.22 8.27 3.48
N LEU A 52 -3.30 7.47 3.28
CA LEU A 52 -4.41 7.80 2.39
C LEU A 52 -5.51 8.58 3.10
N ILE A 53 -5.62 8.42 4.41
CA ILE A 53 -6.50 9.16 5.32
C ILE A 53 -5.73 9.50 6.59
N ASN A 54 -6.14 10.55 7.29
CA ASN A 54 -5.47 11.00 8.51
C ASN A 54 -6.19 10.46 9.76
N PRO A 55 -5.46 10.08 10.81
CA PRO A 55 -6.08 9.70 12.08
C PRO A 55 -6.75 10.92 12.72
N THR A 56 -7.87 10.69 13.43
CA THR A 56 -8.53 11.72 14.23
C THR A 56 -7.71 12.04 15.48
N SER A 57 -7.06 11.04 16.06
CA SER A 57 -6.11 11.18 17.17
C SER A 57 -5.09 10.05 17.16
N GLY A 58 -4.06 10.17 17.99
CA GLY A 58 -2.94 9.25 18.03
C GLY A 58 -1.88 9.57 16.98
N LYS A 59 -0.90 8.69 16.85
CA LYS A 59 0.23 8.87 15.92
C LYS A 59 0.63 7.56 15.29
N ILE A 60 1.12 7.66 14.06
CA ILE A 60 1.70 6.56 13.30
C ILE A 60 3.14 6.92 12.98
N PHE A 61 4.05 6.00 13.27
CA PHE A 61 5.47 6.19 13.03
C PHE A 61 5.95 5.15 12.01
N PHE A 62 6.76 5.59 11.08
CA PHE A 62 7.50 4.76 10.15
C PHE A 62 8.99 5.01 10.35
N ARG A 63 9.75 3.97 10.71
CA ARG A 63 11.18 4.08 11.06
C ARG A 63 11.42 5.22 12.05
N GLU A 64 10.67 5.22 13.15
CA GLU A 64 10.70 6.19 14.25
C GLU A 64 10.29 7.63 13.86
N LYS A 65 9.93 7.90 12.61
CA LYS A 65 9.44 9.21 12.16
C LYS A 65 7.91 9.22 12.08
N ASP A 66 7.29 10.24 12.65
CA ASP A 66 5.86 10.50 12.52
C ASP A 66 5.51 10.68 11.04
N ILE A 67 4.62 9.83 10.50
CA ILE A 67 4.27 9.84 9.06
C ILE A 67 3.65 11.17 8.62
N MET A 68 3.00 11.91 9.53
CA MET A 68 2.44 13.23 9.25
C MET A 68 3.53 14.32 9.04
N LYS A 69 4.79 14.02 9.40
CA LYS A 69 5.94 14.89 9.22
C LYS A 69 6.82 14.47 8.05
N ILE A 70 6.47 13.40 7.35
CA ILE A 70 7.17 12.91 6.17
C ILE A 70 6.43 13.45 4.94
N ASP A 71 7.17 13.93 3.94
CA ASP A 71 6.57 14.28 2.65
C ASP A 71 5.79 13.08 2.09
N PRO A 72 4.50 13.24 1.76
CA PRO A 72 3.64 12.14 1.31
C PRO A 72 4.17 11.43 0.07
N LEU A 73 4.84 12.12 -0.85
CA LEU A 73 5.42 11.50 -2.05
C LEU A 73 6.60 10.61 -1.69
N ILE A 74 7.44 11.05 -0.74
CA ILE A 74 8.57 10.26 -0.24
C ILE A 74 8.05 9.04 0.53
N TYR A 75 7.04 9.24 1.40
CA TYR A 75 6.44 8.16 2.17
C TYR A 75 5.85 7.06 1.28
N ARG A 76 5.04 7.43 0.29
CA ARG A 76 4.37 6.50 -0.64
C ARG A 76 5.32 5.77 -1.59
N ARG A 77 6.58 6.19 -1.71
CA ARG A 77 7.62 5.42 -2.40
C ARG A 77 8.13 4.24 -1.57
N SER A 78 7.94 4.30 -0.24
CA SER A 78 8.38 3.26 0.70
C SER A 78 7.24 2.38 1.21
N VAL A 79 6.00 2.88 1.17
CA VAL A 79 4.81 2.18 1.67
C VAL A 79 3.76 2.12 0.57
N SER A 80 3.42 0.91 0.14
CA SER A 80 2.41 0.66 -0.88
C SER A 80 1.11 0.19 -0.27
N TYR A 81 -0.02 0.51 -0.91
CA TYR A 81 -1.35 0.04 -0.57
C TYR A 81 -1.95 -0.73 -1.74
N CYS A 82 -2.29 -1.99 -1.51
CA CYS A 82 -3.00 -2.80 -2.49
C CYS A 82 -4.50 -2.71 -2.24
N PHE A 83 -5.25 -2.21 -3.21
CA PHE A 83 -6.71 -2.12 -3.13
C PHE A 83 -7.35 -3.50 -3.27
N GLN A 84 -8.49 -3.70 -2.61
CA GLN A 84 -9.24 -4.96 -2.69
C GLN A 84 -9.71 -5.26 -4.12
N GLN A 85 -10.10 -4.22 -4.87
CA GLN A 85 -10.37 -4.31 -6.29
C GLN A 85 -9.22 -3.62 -7.03
N PRO A 86 -8.40 -4.36 -7.80
CA PRO A 86 -7.34 -3.76 -8.57
C PRO A 86 -7.93 -2.84 -9.64
N SER A 87 -7.33 -1.66 -9.78
CA SER A 87 -7.66 -0.75 -10.87
C SER A 87 -6.46 -0.72 -11.81
N LEU A 88 -6.63 -1.29 -12.98
CA LEU A 88 -5.65 -1.25 -14.04
C LEU A 88 -5.89 0.01 -14.90
N PHE A 89 -4.82 0.58 -15.43
CA PHE A 89 -4.87 1.72 -16.32
C PHE A 89 -4.03 1.44 -17.56
N GLY A 90 -4.05 2.38 -18.53
CA GLY A 90 -3.37 2.20 -19.79
C GLY A 90 -4.04 1.14 -20.68
N GLU A 91 -3.33 0.70 -21.69
CA GLU A 91 -3.80 -0.28 -22.66
C GLU A 91 -3.21 -1.67 -22.38
N LYS A 92 -1.95 -1.71 -21.98
CA LYS A 92 -1.16 -2.93 -21.79
C LYS A 92 -0.83 -3.21 -20.33
N VAL A 93 -0.57 -4.48 -20.03
CA VAL A 93 -0.04 -4.91 -18.73
C VAL A 93 1.29 -4.18 -18.44
N ALA A 94 2.13 -4.01 -19.46
CA ALA A 94 3.39 -3.29 -19.34
C ALA A 94 3.22 -1.87 -18.80
N ASP A 95 2.14 -1.15 -19.14
CA ASP A 95 1.89 0.22 -18.66
C ASP A 95 1.77 0.27 -17.14
N ASN A 96 1.11 -0.74 -16.56
CA ASN A 96 0.94 -0.85 -15.11
C ASN A 96 2.25 -1.23 -14.39
N LEU A 97 3.04 -2.11 -14.99
CA LEU A 97 4.30 -2.57 -14.40
C LEU A 97 5.43 -1.54 -14.56
N SER A 98 5.40 -0.72 -15.62
CA SER A 98 6.37 0.35 -15.86
C SER A 98 6.09 1.61 -15.03
N PHE A 99 4.85 1.84 -14.63
CA PHE A 99 4.42 3.04 -13.91
C PHE A 99 5.28 3.40 -12.69
N PRO A 100 5.70 2.46 -11.81
CA PRO A 100 6.59 2.79 -10.70
C PRO A 100 7.93 3.39 -11.13
N TYR A 101 8.46 3.02 -12.28
CA TYR A 101 9.68 3.60 -12.85
C TYR A 101 9.41 5.01 -13.37
N GLU A 102 8.31 5.20 -14.11
CA GLU A 102 7.91 6.50 -14.68
C GLU A 102 7.71 7.56 -13.60
N VAL A 103 6.96 7.23 -12.53
CA VAL A 103 6.73 8.16 -11.40
C VAL A 103 8.05 8.54 -10.71
N ARG A 104 9.05 7.65 -10.72
CA ARG A 104 10.38 7.90 -10.17
C ARG A 104 11.35 8.54 -11.16
N LYS A 105 10.91 8.77 -12.41
CA LYS A 105 11.75 9.24 -13.52
C LYS A 105 12.98 8.35 -13.74
N GLN A 106 12.77 7.04 -13.67
CA GLN A 106 13.78 6.01 -13.86
C GLN A 106 13.55 5.28 -15.19
N ALA A 107 14.61 4.77 -15.79
CA ALA A 107 14.48 3.89 -16.95
C ALA A 107 13.80 2.57 -16.55
N VAL A 108 12.88 2.10 -17.38
CA VAL A 108 12.16 0.85 -17.16
C VAL A 108 13.13 -0.34 -17.31
N ASP A 109 13.26 -1.14 -16.27
CA ASP A 109 14.01 -2.40 -16.30
C ASP A 109 13.10 -3.54 -16.79
N ARG A 110 13.07 -3.74 -18.12
CA ARG A 110 12.26 -4.80 -18.73
C ARG A 110 12.63 -6.20 -18.21
N LYS A 111 13.89 -6.46 -17.89
CA LYS A 111 14.32 -7.74 -17.32
C LYS A 111 13.66 -7.98 -15.96
N ARG A 112 13.61 -6.95 -15.14
CA ARG A 112 12.93 -7.02 -13.84
C ARG A 112 11.42 -7.22 -13.99
N LEU A 113 10.76 -6.58 -14.98
CA LEU A 113 9.34 -6.79 -15.25
C LEU A 113 9.04 -8.26 -15.60
N LEU A 114 9.85 -8.86 -16.47
CA LEU A 114 9.72 -10.28 -16.83
C LEU A 114 9.93 -11.20 -15.63
N GLN A 115 10.92 -10.89 -14.80
CA GLN A 115 11.17 -11.65 -13.57
C GLN A 115 9.96 -11.58 -12.63
N LEU A 116 9.35 -10.40 -12.44
CA LEU A 116 8.17 -10.23 -11.60
C LEU A 116 6.96 -11.03 -12.10
N LEU A 117 6.74 -11.08 -13.42
CA LEU A 117 5.70 -11.94 -14.00
C LEU A 117 5.97 -13.41 -13.68
N HIS A 118 7.19 -13.87 -13.86
CA HIS A 118 7.58 -15.24 -13.56
C HIS A 118 7.39 -15.59 -12.07
N GLU A 119 7.72 -14.65 -11.16
CA GLU A 119 7.53 -14.82 -9.70
C GLU A 119 6.06 -15.07 -9.31
N VAL A 120 5.11 -14.60 -10.12
CA VAL A 120 3.66 -14.83 -9.95
C VAL A 120 3.09 -15.85 -10.94
N SER A 121 3.96 -16.66 -11.55
CA SER A 121 3.60 -17.73 -12.51
C SER A 121 2.88 -17.24 -13.77
N LEU A 122 3.22 -16.05 -14.24
CA LEU A 122 2.75 -15.50 -15.51
C LEU A 122 3.86 -15.56 -16.56
N GLU A 123 3.46 -15.85 -17.81
CA GLU A 123 4.36 -15.92 -18.96
C GLU A 123 4.80 -14.53 -19.45
N ALA A 124 5.93 -14.48 -20.15
CA ALA A 124 6.52 -13.22 -20.63
C ALA A 124 5.61 -12.44 -21.59
N ASP A 125 4.76 -13.15 -22.37
CA ASP A 125 3.80 -12.57 -23.30
C ASP A 125 2.71 -11.72 -22.61
N TYR A 126 2.53 -11.90 -21.28
CA TYR A 126 1.60 -11.07 -20.51
C TYR A 126 1.94 -9.59 -20.54
N LEU A 127 3.20 -9.21 -20.72
CA LEU A 127 3.58 -7.79 -20.82
C LEU A 127 2.82 -7.06 -21.93
N ASP A 128 2.61 -7.74 -23.04
CA ASP A 128 2.04 -7.15 -24.26
C ASP A 128 0.52 -7.39 -24.37
N LYS A 129 -0.10 -8.07 -23.39
CA LYS A 129 -1.54 -8.30 -23.32
C LYS A 129 -2.28 -7.02 -22.96
N ASP A 130 -3.48 -6.85 -23.54
CA ASP A 130 -4.38 -5.76 -23.20
C ASP A 130 -4.96 -5.98 -21.81
N VAL A 131 -5.01 -4.91 -21.00
CA VAL A 131 -5.59 -4.97 -19.65
C VAL A 131 -7.05 -5.45 -19.64
N THR A 132 -7.80 -5.15 -20.72
CA THR A 132 -9.19 -5.58 -20.89
C THR A 132 -9.34 -7.07 -21.19
N SER A 133 -8.26 -7.76 -21.57
CA SER A 133 -8.26 -9.20 -21.83
C SER A 133 -7.97 -10.04 -20.57
N LEU A 134 -7.65 -9.40 -19.46
CA LEU A 134 -7.40 -10.07 -18.20
C LEU A 134 -8.72 -10.38 -17.49
N SER A 135 -8.90 -11.63 -17.10
CA SER A 135 -10.07 -12.11 -16.33
C SER A 135 -9.84 -11.98 -14.83
#